data_a0152f8edbdc008fc0bf15c79719f9c7
#
_entry.id   a0152f8edbdc008fc0bf15c79719f9c7
#
_cell.length_a   1.000
_cell.length_b   1.000
_cell.length_c   1.000
_cell.angle_alpha   90.00
_cell.angle_beta   90.00
_cell.angle_gamma   90.00
#
_symmetry.space_group_name_H-M   'P 1'
#
loop_
_entity.id
_entity.type
_entity.pdbx_description
1 polymer ?
#
loop_
_entity_poly.entity_id
_entity_poly.type
_entity_poly.pdbx_seq_one_letter_code
_entity_poly.pdbx_strand_id
1 'polypeptide(L)'
;MSFFKGQETYSIDNKGRVNVPAKMRKSISPDANDTFIVTRGTDKCIVAYPMNEWKTYEAKFAALNQYDEKDRFFLRMILAWSDEVEVDGQQRVTLPKKHLEYAGIEGKVTIVGMIDHIEFWNPEEFDKYLGGHTESYEEVAAQVMGK
;
A
#
# COMPACT_ATOMS: atom_id res chain seq x y z
N MET A 1 13.53 10.47 -3.11
CA MET A 1 12.33 10.22 -2.30
C MET A 1 11.09 10.19 -3.19
N SER A 2 10.25 9.19 -3.02
CA SER A 2 8.99 9.10 -3.76
C SER A 2 7.93 10.00 -3.13
N PHE A 3 7.02 10.51 -3.93
CA PHE A 3 5.83 11.18 -3.41
C PHE A 3 4.65 10.80 -4.29
N PHE A 4 3.94 9.76 -3.87
CA PHE A 4 2.76 9.26 -4.58
C PHE A 4 1.51 9.99 -4.13
N LYS A 5 0.66 10.32 -5.08
CA LYS A 5 -0.65 10.93 -4.84
C LYS A 5 -1.61 10.55 -5.96
N GLY A 6 -2.88 10.86 -5.80
CA GLY A 6 -3.89 10.58 -6.80
C GLY A 6 -4.53 9.22 -6.61
N GLN A 7 -5.51 8.94 -7.45
CA GLN A 7 -6.28 7.71 -7.36
C GLN A 7 -6.73 7.30 -8.77
N GLU A 8 -6.72 6.00 -9.03
CA GLU A 8 -7.20 5.41 -10.27
C GLU A 8 -7.91 4.10 -9.97
N THR A 9 -8.93 3.77 -10.74
CA THR A 9 -9.59 2.47 -10.63
C THR A 9 -9.33 1.70 -11.91
N TYR A 10 -8.73 0.52 -11.78
CA TYR A 10 -8.34 -0.31 -12.91
C TYR A 10 -8.96 -1.71 -12.78
N SER A 11 -9.00 -2.42 -13.89
CA SER A 11 -9.30 -3.86 -13.88
C SER A 11 -8.08 -4.61 -13.37
N ILE A 12 -8.34 -5.67 -12.64
CA ILE A 12 -7.31 -6.61 -12.20
C ILE A 12 -7.70 -7.99 -12.74
N ASP A 13 -6.74 -8.71 -13.30
CA ASP A 13 -7.05 -10.01 -13.90
C ASP A 13 -7.11 -11.11 -12.84
N ASN A 14 -7.49 -12.32 -13.25
CA ASN A 14 -7.67 -13.43 -12.31
C ASN A 14 -6.35 -13.96 -11.73
N LYS A 15 -5.22 -13.53 -12.26
CA LYS A 15 -3.90 -13.86 -11.71
C LYS A 15 -3.38 -12.79 -10.75
N GLY A 16 -4.16 -11.73 -10.55
CA GLY A 16 -3.77 -10.64 -9.65
C GLY A 16 -2.88 -9.59 -10.29
N ARG A 17 -2.83 -9.54 -11.62
CA ARG A 17 -1.98 -8.56 -12.32
C ARG A 17 -2.75 -7.27 -12.54
N VAL A 18 -2.11 -6.16 -12.23
CA VAL A 18 -2.70 -4.82 -12.38
C VAL A 18 -1.61 -3.83 -12.80
N ASN A 19 -1.96 -2.88 -13.65
CA ASN A 19 -1.04 -1.84 -14.08
C ASN A 19 -0.79 -0.85 -12.95
N VAL A 20 0.47 -0.41 -12.83
CA VAL A 20 0.79 0.72 -11.96
C VAL A 20 0.44 1.99 -12.73
N PRO A 21 -0.37 2.90 -12.16
CA PRO A 21 -0.75 4.12 -12.87
C PRO A 21 0.46 4.91 -13.36
N ALA A 22 0.38 5.44 -14.59
CA ALA A 22 1.50 6.13 -15.22
C ALA A 22 2.07 7.26 -14.37
N LYS A 23 1.20 8.03 -13.72
CA LYS A 23 1.63 9.13 -12.83
C LYS A 23 2.43 8.63 -11.65
N MET A 24 2.06 7.47 -11.12
CA MET A 24 2.76 6.87 -9.99
C MET A 24 4.09 6.24 -10.41
N ARG A 25 4.15 5.66 -11.62
CA ARG A 25 5.40 5.11 -12.14
C ARG A 25 6.52 6.15 -12.20
N LYS A 26 6.16 7.40 -12.51
CA LYS A 26 7.14 8.50 -12.59
C LYS A 26 7.77 8.82 -11.23
N SER A 27 7.09 8.47 -10.15
CA SER A 27 7.59 8.72 -8.80
C SER A 27 8.44 7.58 -8.25
N ILE A 28 8.55 6.47 -8.99
CA ILE A 28 9.38 5.33 -8.55
C ILE A 28 10.85 5.68 -8.82
N SER A 29 11.66 5.64 -7.76
CA SER A 29 13.10 5.88 -7.88
C SER A 29 13.78 4.75 -8.62
N PRO A 30 14.80 5.02 -9.46
CA PRO A 30 15.64 3.95 -10.03
C PRO A 30 16.26 3.06 -8.97
N ASP A 31 16.48 3.58 -7.75
CA ASP A 31 17.04 2.81 -6.64
C ASP A 31 16.12 1.68 -6.18
N ALA A 32 14.84 1.71 -6.56
CA ALA A 32 13.90 0.64 -6.23
C ALA A 32 14.07 -0.59 -7.13
N ASN A 33 14.78 -0.48 -8.25
CA ASN A 33 14.94 -1.56 -9.24
C ASN A 33 13.60 -2.16 -9.67
N ASP A 34 12.60 -1.30 -9.91
CA ASP A 34 11.25 -1.71 -10.28
C ASP A 34 10.65 -2.75 -9.33
N THR A 35 11.02 -2.70 -8.05
CA THR A 35 10.61 -3.68 -7.04
C THR A 35 9.81 -2.99 -5.94
N PHE A 36 8.69 -3.61 -5.58
CA PHE A 36 7.87 -3.20 -4.45
C PHE A 36 7.85 -4.30 -3.41
N ILE A 37 7.74 -3.90 -2.15
CA ILE A 37 7.35 -4.81 -1.09
C ILE A 37 5.87 -4.56 -0.83
N VAL A 38 5.06 -5.61 -1.00
CA VAL A 38 3.63 -5.53 -0.69
C VAL A 38 3.39 -6.19 0.67
N THR A 39 2.52 -5.57 1.44
CA THR A 39 2.12 -6.10 2.74
C THR A 39 0.70 -5.63 3.03
N ARG A 40 0.16 -6.05 4.16
CA ARG A 40 -1.19 -5.63 4.55
C ARG A 40 -1.14 -4.23 5.14
N GLY A 41 -2.15 -3.42 4.83
CA GLY A 41 -2.29 -2.10 5.43
C GLY A 41 -2.87 -2.19 6.84
N THR A 42 -2.90 -1.05 7.52
CA THR A 42 -3.58 -0.94 8.81
C THR A 42 -5.09 -0.87 8.63
N ASP A 43 -5.53 -0.47 7.44
CA ASP A 43 -6.93 -0.57 7.03
C ASP A 43 -7.06 -1.80 6.12
N LYS A 44 -8.26 -2.09 5.65
CA LYS A 44 -8.50 -3.28 4.83
C LYS A 44 -8.06 -3.05 3.39
N CYS A 45 -6.76 -2.91 3.20
CA CYS A 45 -6.13 -2.68 1.90
C CYS A 45 -4.75 -3.32 1.84
N ILE A 46 -4.20 -3.38 0.64
CA ILE A 46 -2.82 -3.81 0.39
C ILE A 46 -1.98 -2.55 0.26
N VAL A 47 -0.81 -2.52 0.88
CA VAL A 47 0.14 -1.42 0.69
C VAL A 47 1.36 -1.93 -0.05
N ALA A 48 1.92 -1.09 -0.92
CA ALA A 48 3.11 -1.42 -1.70
C ALA A 48 4.12 -0.29 -1.57
N TYR A 49 5.28 -0.63 -1.01
CA TYR A 49 6.39 0.32 -0.85
C TYR A 49 7.46 0.03 -1.91
N PRO A 50 7.92 1.05 -2.67
CA PRO A 50 9.13 0.82 -3.47
C PRO A 50 10.26 0.35 -2.57
N MET A 51 11.14 -0.51 -3.07
CA MET A 51 12.20 -1.13 -2.27
C MET A 51 13.04 -0.10 -1.52
N ASN A 52 13.37 1.03 -2.15
CA ASN A 52 14.16 2.07 -1.48
C ASN A 52 13.44 2.69 -0.29
N GLU A 53 12.12 2.85 -0.38
CA GLU A 53 11.32 3.35 0.75
C GLU A 53 11.15 2.28 1.82
N TRP A 54 10.97 1.02 1.41
CA TRP A 54 10.83 -0.09 2.35
C TRP A 54 12.06 -0.25 3.24
N LYS A 55 13.25 -0.02 2.71
CA LYS A 55 14.49 -0.11 3.49
C LYS A 55 14.51 0.84 4.67
N THR A 56 13.87 2.00 4.55
CA THR A 56 13.71 2.94 5.66
C THR A 56 12.89 2.32 6.78
N TYR A 57 11.83 1.58 6.42
CA TYR A 57 11.00 0.88 7.40
C TYR A 57 11.72 -0.31 8.00
N GLU A 58 12.52 -1.02 7.20
CA GLU A 58 13.33 -2.13 7.72
C GLU A 58 14.23 -1.67 8.87
N ALA A 59 14.83 -0.49 8.74
CA ALA A 59 15.66 0.08 9.80
C ALA A 59 14.84 0.34 11.07
N LYS A 60 13.61 0.83 10.91
CA LYS A 60 12.71 1.06 12.05
C LYS A 60 12.29 -0.25 12.71
N PHE A 61 11.99 -1.28 11.91
CA PHE A 61 11.62 -2.59 12.44
C PHE A 61 12.78 -3.23 13.20
N ALA A 62 13.99 -3.11 12.67
CA ALA A 62 15.18 -3.66 13.31
C ALA A 62 15.48 -2.99 14.66
N ALA A 63 15.00 -1.75 14.86
CA ALA A 63 15.19 -1.02 16.11
C ALA A 63 14.16 -1.38 17.18
N LEU A 64 13.12 -2.15 16.84
CA LEU A 64 12.09 -2.55 17.80
C LEU A 64 12.65 -3.56 18.80
N ASN A 65 12.05 -3.61 19.98
CA ASN A 65 12.47 -4.50 21.04
C ASN A 65 11.83 -5.89 20.86
N GLN A 66 12.62 -6.83 20.35
CA GLN A 66 12.12 -8.20 20.12
C GLN A 66 11.82 -8.98 21.40
N TYR A 67 12.19 -8.44 22.55
CA TYR A 67 11.85 -9.04 23.84
C TYR A 67 10.49 -8.57 24.36
N ASP A 68 9.91 -7.53 23.75
CA ASP A 68 8.58 -7.06 24.07
C ASP A 68 7.55 -7.84 23.24
N GLU A 69 6.49 -8.32 23.89
CA GLU A 69 5.48 -9.17 23.27
C GLU A 69 4.71 -8.45 22.15
N LYS A 70 4.36 -7.20 22.37
CA LYS A 70 3.62 -6.41 21.37
C LYS A 70 4.49 -6.11 20.15
N ASP A 71 5.77 -5.79 20.38
CA ASP A 71 6.70 -5.55 19.29
C ASP A 71 6.86 -6.81 18.43
N ARG A 72 7.00 -7.98 19.09
CA ARG A 72 7.11 -9.27 18.38
C ARG A 72 5.85 -9.57 17.57
N PHE A 73 4.68 -9.34 18.15
CA PHE A 73 3.43 -9.58 17.45
C PHE A 73 3.35 -8.74 16.17
N PHE A 74 3.62 -7.44 16.29
CA PHE A 74 3.62 -6.55 15.13
C PHE A 74 4.62 -6.99 14.08
N LEU A 75 5.86 -7.30 14.49
CA LEU A 75 6.89 -7.75 13.56
C LEU A 75 6.49 -9.01 12.80
N ARG A 76 5.94 -10.00 13.53
CA ARG A 76 5.48 -11.23 12.89
C ARG A 76 4.35 -10.98 11.89
N MET A 77 3.42 -10.10 12.26
CA MET A 77 2.31 -9.78 11.36
C MET A 77 2.79 -9.08 10.09
N ILE A 78 3.61 -8.05 10.22
CA ILE A 78 4.02 -7.29 9.04
C ILE A 78 5.04 -8.06 8.18
N LEU A 79 6.00 -8.74 8.80
CA LEU A 79 7.03 -9.45 8.05
C LEU A 79 6.52 -10.72 7.39
N ALA A 80 5.64 -11.46 8.07
CA ALA A 80 5.04 -12.66 7.50
C ALA A 80 4.16 -12.34 6.29
N TRP A 81 3.62 -11.12 6.22
CA TRP A 81 2.77 -10.66 5.12
C TRP A 81 3.54 -9.89 4.05
N SER A 82 4.84 -9.69 4.23
CA SER A 82 5.66 -8.94 3.27
C SER A 82 6.11 -9.85 2.13
N ASP A 83 5.82 -9.44 0.89
CA ASP A 83 6.22 -10.16 -0.30
C ASP A 83 6.85 -9.18 -1.29
N GLU A 84 7.90 -9.63 -1.96
CA GLU A 84 8.58 -8.85 -2.97
C GLU A 84 7.91 -9.07 -4.31
N VAL A 85 7.54 -7.99 -5.00
CA VAL A 85 6.95 -8.08 -6.34
C VAL A 85 7.68 -7.12 -7.27
N GLU A 86 7.90 -7.54 -8.51
CA GLU A 86 8.56 -6.71 -9.52
C GLU A 86 7.54 -6.15 -10.50
N VAL A 87 7.81 -4.95 -10.98
CA VAL A 87 7.04 -4.37 -12.09
C VAL A 87 7.52 -5.06 -13.37
N ASP A 88 6.60 -5.69 -14.09
CA ASP A 88 6.94 -6.43 -15.31
C ASP A 88 7.12 -5.50 -16.51
N GLY A 89 7.48 -6.07 -17.67
CA GLY A 89 7.70 -5.31 -18.89
C GLY A 89 6.48 -4.59 -19.44
N GLN A 90 5.28 -4.92 -18.94
CA GLN A 90 4.04 -4.26 -19.31
C GLN A 90 3.56 -3.30 -18.22
N GLN A 91 4.45 -2.95 -17.30
CA GLN A 91 4.18 -2.01 -16.22
C GLN A 91 3.12 -2.50 -15.24
N ARG A 92 3.07 -3.82 -15.01
CA ARG A 92 2.11 -4.44 -14.09
C ARG A 92 2.85 -5.03 -12.90
N VAL A 93 2.14 -5.10 -11.78
CA VAL A 93 2.55 -5.90 -10.63
C VAL A 93 1.56 -7.03 -10.44
N THR A 94 2.02 -8.15 -9.89
CA THR A 94 1.15 -9.27 -9.54
C THR A 94 0.97 -9.26 -8.03
N LEU A 95 -0.25 -9.00 -7.58
CA LEU A 95 -0.56 -9.00 -6.16
C LEU A 95 -0.83 -10.43 -5.70
N PRO A 96 -0.17 -10.88 -4.61
CA PRO A 96 -0.38 -12.25 -4.12
C PRO A 96 -1.83 -12.50 -3.71
N LYS A 97 -2.28 -13.73 -3.91
CA LYS A 97 -3.66 -14.13 -3.63
C LYS A 97 -4.09 -13.84 -2.19
N LYS A 98 -3.22 -14.12 -1.22
CA LYS A 98 -3.55 -13.87 0.20
C LYS A 98 -3.85 -12.39 0.47
N HIS A 99 -3.14 -11.49 -0.20
CA HIS A 99 -3.36 -10.05 -0.06
C HIS A 99 -4.69 -9.65 -0.70
N LEU A 100 -4.98 -10.19 -1.88
CA LEU A 100 -6.24 -9.91 -2.58
C LEU A 100 -7.44 -10.37 -1.73
N GLU A 101 -7.34 -11.55 -1.14
CA GLU A 101 -8.38 -12.07 -0.26
C GLU A 101 -8.57 -11.20 0.97
N TYR A 102 -7.47 -10.80 1.59
CA TYR A 102 -7.52 -9.92 2.77
C TYR A 102 -8.23 -8.60 2.45
N ALA A 103 -7.91 -7.99 1.32
CA ALA A 103 -8.49 -6.71 0.93
C ALA A 103 -9.84 -6.84 0.23
N GLY A 104 -10.28 -8.06 -0.09
CA GLY A 104 -11.54 -8.29 -0.79
C GLY A 104 -11.52 -7.79 -2.23
N ILE A 105 -10.36 -7.84 -2.88
CA ILE A 105 -10.19 -7.34 -4.25
C ILE A 105 -10.46 -8.44 -5.26
N GLU A 106 -11.38 -8.16 -6.20
CA GLU A 106 -11.71 -9.08 -7.29
C GLU A 106 -12.25 -8.26 -8.47
N GLY A 107 -11.67 -8.44 -9.63
CA GLY A 107 -12.12 -7.81 -10.87
C GLY A 107 -11.73 -6.36 -11.05
N LYS A 108 -11.86 -5.55 -10.02
CA LYS A 108 -11.48 -4.13 -10.05
C LYS A 108 -10.76 -3.74 -8.78
N VAL A 109 -9.88 -2.76 -8.89
CA VAL A 109 -9.07 -2.29 -7.77
C VAL A 109 -8.93 -0.78 -7.87
N THR A 110 -9.06 -0.09 -6.73
CA THR A 110 -8.78 1.34 -6.62
C THR A 110 -7.37 1.51 -6.06
N ILE A 111 -6.55 2.25 -6.78
CA ILE A 111 -5.14 2.47 -6.43
C ILE A 111 -4.99 3.90 -5.96
N VAL A 112 -4.44 4.09 -4.77
CA VAL A 112 -4.32 5.41 -4.12
C VAL A 112 -2.87 5.67 -3.78
N GLY A 113 -2.37 6.84 -4.18
CA GLY A 113 -1.01 7.26 -3.80
C GLY A 113 -1.01 7.85 -2.40
N MET A 114 -0.10 7.37 -1.56
CA MET A 114 0.00 7.76 -0.15
C MET A 114 1.45 8.10 0.23
N ILE A 115 1.98 9.17 -0.35
CA ILE A 115 3.31 9.71 -0.06
C ILE A 115 4.43 8.75 -0.47
N ASP A 116 4.82 7.83 0.39
CA ASP A 116 5.95 6.93 0.16
C ASP A 116 5.53 5.53 -0.27
N HIS A 117 4.23 5.31 -0.45
CA HIS A 117 3.68 4.02 -0.87
C HIS A 117 2.39 4.20 -1.64
N ILE A 118 1.91 3.11 -2.22
CA ILE A 118 0.61 3.08 -2.88
C ILE A 118 -0.27 2.05 -2.19
N GLU A 119 -1.57 2.30 -2.20
CA GLU A 119 -2.56 1.40 -1.61
C GLU A 119 -3.44 0.80 -2.68
N PHE A 120 -3.82 -0.46 -2.48
CA PHE A 120 -4.75 -1.15 -3.37
C PHE A 120 -5.98 -1.54 -2.55
N TRP A 121 -7.13 -1.06 -3.00
CA TRP A 121 -8.40 -1.21 -2.28
C TRP A 121 -9.45 -1.87 -3.15
N ASN A 122 -10.33 -2.65 -2.54
CA ASN A 122 -11.63 -2.94 -3.13
C ASN A 122 -12.36 -1.60 -3.30
N PRO A 123 -12.85 -1.25 -4.52
CA PRO A 123 -13.45 0.07 -4.75
C PRO A 123 -14.63 0.38 -3.82
N GLU A 124 -15.50 -0.59 -3.55
CA GLU A 124 -16.65 -0.39 -2.66
C GLU A 124 -16.20 -0.17 -1.21
N GLU A 125 -15.18 -0.92 -0.78
CA GLU A 125 -14.64 -0.78 0.57
C GLU A 125 -13.97 0.58 0.75
N PHE A 126 -13.30 1.09 -0.29
CA PHE A 126 -12.70 2.41 -0.23
C PHE A 126 -13.76 3.49 -0.12
N ASP A 127 -14.84 3.38 -0.92
CA ASP A 127 -15.95 4.33 -0.85
C ASP A 127 -16.61 4.30 0.52
N LYS A 128 -16.80 3.12 1.10
CA LYS A 128 -17.36 2.99 2.45
C LYS A 128 -16.46 3.62 3.50
N TYR A 129 -15.15 3.43 3.36
CA TYR A 129 -14.18 4.01 4.28
C TYR A 129 -14.28 5.53 4.26
N LEU A 130 -14.28 6.14 3.07
CA LEU A 130 -14.38 7.59 2.93
C LEU A 130 -15.72 8.13 3.42
N GLY A 131 -16.80 7.41 3.12
CA GLY A 131 -18.16 7.84 3.50
C GLY A 131 -18.55 7.52 4.93
N GLY A 132 -17.76 6.69 5.62
CA GLY A 132 -18.07 6.24 6.98
C GLY A 132 -17.65 7.20 8.09
N HIS A 133 -17.00 8.29 7.74
CA HIS A 133 -16.55 9.27 8.73
C HIS A 133 -17.70 10.23 9.09
N THR A 134 -17.90 10.46 10.38
CA THR A 134 -18.93 11.37 10.87
C THR A 134 -18.51 12.83 10.73
N GLU A 135 -17.20 13.08 10.76
CA GLU A 135 -16.66 14.42 10.58
C GLU A 135 -16.43 14.71 9.10
N SER A 136 -16.61 15.97 8.70
CA SER A 136 -16.37 16.39 7.33
C SER A 136 -14.87 16.45 7.04
N TYR A 137 -14.52 16.41 5.74
CA TYR A 137 -13.13 16.60 5.31
C TYR A 137 -12.56 17.91 5.90
N GLU A 138 -13.35 18.99 5.86
CA GLU A 138 -12.90 20.30 6.34
C GLU A 138 -12.61 20.28 7.84
N GLU A 139 -13.47 19.62 8.62
CA GLU A 139 -13.27 19.50 10.06
C GLU A 139 -12.00 18.72 10.40
N VAL A 140 -11.80 17.58 9.73
CA VAL A 140 -10.63 16.74 9.95
C VAL A 140 -9.36 17.47 9.50
N ALA A 141 -9.41 18.16 8.35
CA ALA A 141 -8.27 18.92 7.84
C ALA A 141 -7.84 20.00 8.83
N ALA A 142 -8.79 20.70 9.44
CA ALA A 142 -8.48 21.72 10.45
C ALA A 142 -7.81 21.10 11.69
N GLN A 143 -8.26 19.93 12.12
CA GLN A 143 -7.68 19.23 13.27
C GLN A 143 -6.25 18.75 12.98
N VAL A 144 -6.05 18.16 11.80
CA VAL A 144 -4.76 17.56 11.44
C VAL A 144 -3.72 18.63 11.10
N MET A 145 -4.09 19.59 10.27
CA MET A 145 -3.17 20.63 9.79
C MET A 145 -3.03 21.81 10.74
N GLY A 146 -3.96 21.92 11.67
CA GLY A 146 -3.92 22.99 12.68
C GLY A 146 -3.07 22.65 13.91
N LYS A 147 -2.43 21.50 13.93
CA LYS A 147 -1.58 21.08 15.05
C LYS A 147 -0.32 21.90 15.17
#